data_d5ba9dc3062328901a4df8d675df0d0e
#
_entry.id   d5ba9dc3062328901a4df8d675df0d0e
#
_cell.length_a   1.000
_cell.length_b   1.000
_cell.length_c   1.000
_cell.angle_alpha   90.00
_cell.angle_beta   90.00
_cell.angle_gamma   90.00
#
_symmetry.space_group_name_H-M   'P 1'
#
loop_
_entity.id
_entity.type
_entity.pdbx_description
1 polymer ?
#
loop_
_entity_poly.entity_id
_entity_poly.type
_entity_poly.pdbx_seq_one_letter_code
_entity_poly.pdbx_strand_id
1 'polypeptide(L)'
;MQATATIIKVLGIILQYGLLFLLLYFVYKLIKFMKNDSRDVIEDIYAVTEISNEEAVLTVLEAADEAMVGQRFAFSDEIRIGRGSDNDIVLTDSFASHHHAVIALFNNLYAIEDLGSVNKTYVNNEPITGRQYLQSGDLISVGSATFEFGR
;
A
#
# COMPACT_ATOMS: atom_id res chain seq x y z
N MET A 1 -33.41 -65.97 -3.63
CA MET A 1 -32.07 -65.59 -4.16
C MET A 1 -32.09 -64.41 -5.13
N GLN A 2 -33.07 -64.25 -6.04
CA GLN A 2 -33.09 -63.10 -6.96
C GLN A 2 -33.36 -61.77 -6.26
N ALA A 3 -34.22 -61.69 -5.25
CA ALA A 3 -34.56 -60.46 -4.54
C ALA A 3 -33.34 -59.89 -3.74
N THR A 4 -32.54 -60.73 -3.16
CA THR A 4 -31.31 -60.30 -2.43
C THR A 4 -30.26 -59.72 -3.40
N ALA A 5 -30.10 -60.32 -4.56
CA ALA A 5 -29.16 -59.79 -5.59
C ALA A 5 -29.62 -58.42 -6.14
N THR A 6 -30.91 -58.21 -6.28
CA THR A 6 -31.47 -56.90 -6.75
C THR A 6 -31.29 -55.82 -5.68
N ILE A 7 -31.51 -56.14 -4.42
CA ILE A 7 -31.31 -55.23 -3.28
C ILE A 7 -29.83 -54.78 -3.20
N ILE A 8 -28.90 -55.72 -3.32
CA ILE A 8 -27.47 -55.40 -3.32
C ILE A 8 -27.06 -54.49 -4.47
N LYS A 9 -27.62 -54.73 -5.68
CA LYS A 9 -27.34 -53.81 -6.83
C LYS A 9 -27.90 -52.43 -6.61
N VAL A 10 -29.14 -52.31 -6.11
CA VAL A 10 -29.73 -50.99 -5.81
C VAL A 10 -28.96 -50.25 -4.73
N LEU A 11 -28.55 -50.96 -3.67
CA LEU A 11 -27.74 -50.38 -2.60
C LEU A 11 -26.37 -49.88 -3.13
N GLY A 12 -25.74 -50.66 -3.99
CA GLY A 12 -24.49 -50.23 -4.67
C GLY A 12 -24.61 -48.98 -5.49
N ILE A 13 -25.72 -48.87 -6.25
CA ILE A 13 -26.03 -47.70 -7.07
C ILE A 13 -26.26 -46.46 -6.19
N ILE A 14 -27.01 -46.62 -5.09
CA ILE A 14 -27.27 -45.52 -4.12
C ILE A 14 -25.97 -45.07 -3.47
N LEU A 15 -25.10 -46.03 -3.09
CA LEU A 15 -23.79 -45.70 -2.48
C LEU A 15 -22.88 -44.96 -3.45
N GLN A 16 -22.84 -45.41 -4.72
CA GLN A 16 -22.00 -44.82 -5.77
C GLN A 16 -22.45 -43.38 -6.11
N TYR A 17 -23.73 -43.17 -6.34
CA TYR A 17 -24.24 -41.84 -6.63
C TYR A 17 -24.29 -40.93 -5.39
N GLY A 18 -24.51 -41.49 -4.19
CA GLY A 18 -24.46 -40.79 -2.94
C GLY A 18 -23.06 -40.20 -2.67
N LEU A 19 -22.01 -41.00 -2.94
CA LEU A 19 -20.63 -40.52 -2.84
C LEU A 19 -20.33 -39.40 -3.85
N LEU A 20 -20.80 -39.56 -5.10
CA LEU A 20 -20.65 -38.53 -6.13
C LEU A 20 -21.34 -37.23 -5.76
N PHE A 21 -22.57 -37.29 -5.25
CA PHE A 21 -23.31 -36.13 -4.77
C PHE A 21 -22.60 -35.45 -3.59
N LEU A 22 -22.05 -36.19 -2.66
CA LEU A 22 -21.31 -35.68 -1.53
C LEU A 22 -20.04 -34.95 -1.98
N LEU A 23 -19.33 -35.52 -2.96
CA LEU A 23 -18.15 -34.90 -3.56
C LEU A 23 -18.50 -33.60 -4.28
N LEU A 24 -19.55 -33.58 -5.09
CA LEU A 24 -20.01 -32.39 -5.78
C LEU A 24 -20.47 -31.30 -4.79
N TYR A 25 -21.18 -31.69 -3.73
CA TYR A 25 -21.57 -30.77 -2.65
C TYR A 25 -20.35 -30.19 -1.93
N PHE A 26 -19.35 -30.99 -1.67
CA PHE A 26 -18.11 -30.53 -1.06
C PHE A 26 -17.35 -29.54 -1.94
N VAL A 27 -17.21 -29.86 -3.24
CA VAL A 27 -16.60 -28.94 -4.24
C VAL A 27 -17.39 -27.63 -4.34
N TYR A 28 -18.73 -27.71 -4.39
CA TYR A 28 -19.58 -26.52 -4.37
C TYR A 28 -19.35 -25.66 -3.11
N LYS A 29 -19.24 -26.30 -1.94
CA LYS A 29 -18.98 -25.61 -0.68
C LYS A 29 -17.60 -24.97 -0.65
N LEU A 30 -16.56 -25.64 -1.20
CA LEU A 30 -15.23 -25.06 -1.36
C LEU A 30 -15.23 -23.84 -2.29
N ILE A 31 -15.88 -23.93 -3.45
CA ILE A 31 -15.97 -22.82 -4.40
C ILE A 31 -16.71 -21.64 -3.77
N LYS A 32 -17.80 -21.91 -3.03
CA LYS A 32 -18.54 -20.87 -2.32
C LYS A 32 -17.69 -20.22 -1.22
N PHE A 33 -16.91 -21.01 -0.47
CA PHE A 33 -16.01 -20.50 0.55
C PHE A 33 -14.92 -19.61 -0.05
N MET A 34 -14.23 -20.07 -1.10
CA MET A 34 -13.21 -19.28 -1.81
C MET A 34 -13.78 -17.99 -2.42
N LYS A 35 -15.01 -18.03 -2.95
CA LYS A 35 -15.65 -16.85 -3.55
C LYS A 35 -16.07 -15.82 -2.49
N ASN A 36 -16.40 -16.26 -1.27
CA ASN A 36 -16.76 -15.37 -0.17
C ASN A 36 -15.51 -14.67 0.39
N ASP A 37 -14.44 -15.44 0.61
CA ASP A 37 -13.16 -14.94 1.09
C ASP A 37 -12.54 -13.90 0.12
N SER A 38 -12.68 -14.13 -1.21
CA SER A 38 -12.22 -13.19 -2.22
C SER A 38 -13.06 -11.90 -2.29
N ARG A 39 -14.32 -11.91 -1.88
CA ARG A 39 -15.18 -10.71 -1.87
C ARG A 39 -14.83 -9.79 -0.72
N ASP A 40 -14.62 -10.36 0.46
CA ASP A 40 -14.25 -9.58 1.65
C ASP A 40 -12.90 -8.86 1.41
N VAL A 41 -11.91 -9.56 0.81
CA VAL A 41 -10.62 -8.96 0.42
C VAL A 41 -10.78 -7.88 -0.66
N ILE A 42 -11.69 -8.08 -1.62
CA ILE A 42 -11.93 -7.11 -2.70
C ILE A 42 -12.70 -5.90 -2.17
N GLU A 43 -13.69 -6.07 -1.29
CA GLU A 43 -14.41 -4.95 -0.65
C GLU A 43 -13.47 -4.15 0.25
N ASP A 44 -12.58 -4.80 1.00
CA ASP A 44 -11.54 -4.13 1.78
C ASP A 44 -10.56 -3.36 0.87
N ILE A 45 -10.17 -3.92 -0.29
CA ILE A 45 -9.33 -3.23 -1.28
C ILE A 45 -10.07 -2.03 -1.88
N TYR A 46 -11.36 -2.16 -2.22
CA TYR A 46 -12.14 -1.04 -2.76
C TYR A 46 -12.40 0.03 -1.69
N ALA A 47 -12.67 -0.34 -0.45
CA ALA A 47 -12.79 0.62 0.66
C ALA A 47 -11.49 1.38 0.88
N VAL A 48 -10.33 0.70 0.82
CA VAL A 48 -9.02 1.33 0.86
C VAL A 48 -8.77 2.19 -0.38
N THR A 49 -9.29 1.80 -1.56
CA THR A 49 -9.13 2.57 -2.81
C THR A 49 -10.00 3.83 -2.83
N GLU A 50 -11.18 3.83 -2.18
CA GLU A 50 -11.97 5.05 -2.01
C GLU A 50 -11.35 6.05 -1.03
N ILE A 51 -10.59 5.56 -0.04
CA ILE A 51 -9.79 6.41 0.87
C ILE A 51 -8.59 7.04 0.13
N SER A 52 -8.14 6.45 -0.98
CA SER A 52 -6.94 6.85 -1.71
C SER A 52 -7.10 8.06 -2.65
N ASN A 53 -8.25 8.70 -2.67
CA ASN A 53 -8.43 9.99 -3.33
C ASN A 53 -8.11 11.20 -2.44
N GLU A 54 -7.62 10.96 -1.21
CA GLU A 54 -7.10 12.04 -0.39
C GLU A 54 -5.67 12.37 -0.84
N GLU A 55 -5.47 13.61 -1.24
CA GLU A 55 -4.16 14.16 -1.56
C GLU A 55 -3.25 14.04 -0.33
N ALA A 56 -2.03 13.55 -0.53
CA ALA A 56 -1.02 13.61 0.52
C ALA A 56 -0.54 15.06 0.68
N VAL A 57 -0.15 15.41 1.87
CA VAL A 57 0.32 16.76 2.20
C VAL A 57 1.64 16.69 2.94
N LEU A 58 2.62 17.47 2.50
CA LEU A 58 3.82 17.76 3.27
C LEU A 58 3.69 19.14 3.89
N THR A 59 3.79 19.22 5.20
CA THR A 59 3.82 20.48 5.94
C THR A 59 5.26 20.77 6.37
N VAL A 60 5.79 21.92 6.04
CA VAL A 60 7.15 22.34 6.45
C VAL A 60 7.13 22.75 7.89
N LEU A 61 7.86 22.03 8.73
CA LEU A 61 8.04 22.34 10.16
C LEU A 61 9.27 23.21 10.40
N GLU A 62 10.37 22.89 9.70
CA GLU A 62 11.65 23.61 9.80
C GLU A 62 12.26 23.73 8.39
N ALA A 63 12.92 24.84 8.10
CA ALA A 63 13.69 25.05 6.87
C ALA A 63 14.74 26.17 7.09
N ALA A 64 15.80 26.18 6.25
CA ALA A 64 16.79 27.27 6.23
C ALA A 64 16.15 28.60 5.83
N ASP A 65 15.16 28.57 4.96
CA ASP A 65 14.30 29.72 4.63
C ASP A 65 13.08 29.73 5.53
N GLU A 66 13.04 30.66 6.47
CA GLU A 66 11.91 30.82 7.39
C GLU A 66 10.56 31.08 6.67
N ALA A 67 10.61 31.63 5.44
CA ALA A 67 9.40 31.86 4.63
C ALA A 67 8.71 30.56 4.18
N MET A 68 9.43 29.44 4.20
CA MET A 68 8.87 28.12 3.88
C MET A 68 8.16 27.48 5.09
N VAL A 69 8.50 27.84 6.31
CA VAL A 69 7.93 27.24 7.52
C VAL A 69 6.42 27.43 7.56
N GLY A 70 5.69 26.35 7.77
CA GLY A 70 4.23 26.31 7.74
C GLY A 70 3.60 26.18 6.36
N GLN A 71 4.37 26.22 5.28
CA GLN A 71 3.85 25.93 3.94
C GLN A 71 3.42 24.48 3.84
N ARG A 72 2.39 24.23 3.02
CA ARG A 72 1.81 22.91 2.77
C ARG A 72 1.83 22.62 1.29
N PHE A 73 2.38 21.47 0.93
CA PHE A 73 2.46 20.99 -0.43
C PHE A 73 1.58 19.77 -0.58
N ALA A 74 0.47 19.91 -1.29
CA ALA A 74 -0.44 18.80 -1.59
C ALA A 74 -0.02 18.13 -2.91
N PHE A 75 -0.09 16.80 -2.96
CA PHE A 75 0.26 16.02 -4.15
C PHE A 75 -0.50 14.68 -4.17
N SER A 76 -0.75 14.17 -5.37
CA SER A 76 -1.48 12.91 -5.57
C SER A 76 -0.57 11.75 -5.97
N ASP A 77 0.37 11.99 -6.89
CA ASP A 77 1.19 10.92 -7.47
C ASP A 77 2.63 10.93 -6.94
N GLU A 78 3.35 12.01 -7.18
CA GLU A 78 4.73 12.17 -6.71
C GLU A 78 5.04 13.63 -6.36
N ILE A 79 6.03 13.81 -5.50
CA ILE A 79 6.62 15.11 -5.18
C ILE A 79 8.13 14.96 -5.00
N ARG A 80 8.90 15.83 -5.63
CA ARG A 80 10.37 15.85 -5.61
C ARG A 80 10.89 16.96 -4.74
N ILE A 81 11.90 16.64 -3.95
CA ILE A 81 12.50 17.56 -2.99
C ILE A 81 14.01 17.67 -3.27
N GLY A 82 14.52 18.88 -3.34
CA GLY A 82 15.94 19.10 -3.54
C GLY A 82 16.28 20.57 -3.73
N ARG A 83 17.59 20.84 -3.94
CA ARG A 83 18.08 22.20 -4.14
C ARG A 83 17.94 22.70 -5.59
N GLY A 84 17.75 21.80 -6.55
CA GLY A 84 17.58 22.16 -7.96
C GLY A 84 16.22 22.81 -8.20
N SER A 85 16.17 23.76 -9.12
CA SER A 85 14.96 24.49 -9.49
C SER A 85 13.93 23.67 -10.27
N ASP A 86 14.27 22.45 -10.62
CA ASP A 86 13.44 21.45 -11.29
C ASP A 86 12.77 20.45 -10.34
N ASN A 87 12.90 20.66 -9.02
CA ASN A 87 12.12 19.94 -8.02
C ASN A 87 10.81 20.69 -7.70
N ASP A 88 9.83 19.97 -7.19
CA ASP A 88 8.55 20.53 -6.77
C ASP A 88 8.71 21.37 -5.48
N ILE A 89 9.56 20.88 -4.55
CA ILE A 89 9.97 21.62 -3.36
C ILE A 89 11.45 21.97 -3.50
N VAL A 90 11.72 23.25 -3.74
CA VAL A 90 13.07 23.78 -3.91
C VAL A 90 13.62 24.27 -2.57
N LEU A 91 14.63 23.58 -2.05
CA LEU A 91 15.32 23.98 -0.82
C LEU A 91 16.52 24.85 -1.14
N THR A 92 16.60 26.03 -0.51
CA THR A 92 17.76 26.95 -0.64
C THR A 92 18.95 26.50 0.22
N ASP A 93 18.88 25.32 0.81
CA ASP A 93 19.85 24.75 1.73
C ASP A 93 21.04 24.10 1.01
N SER A 94 22.26 24.42 1.43
CA SER A 94 23.49 23.80 0.93
C SER A 94 23.65 22.33 1.32
N PHE A 95 22.97 21.87 2.37
CA PHE A 95 22.96 20.47 2.80
C PHE A 95 21.99 19.60 1.99
N ALA A 96 21.09 20.21 1.23
CA ALA A 96 20.25 19.50 0.27
C ALA A 96 20.98 19.25 -1.05
N SER A 97 20.89 18.03 -1.59
CA SER A 97 21.38 17.69 -2.93
C SER A 97 20.50 18.30 -4.02
N HIS A 98 20.98 18.38 -5.27
CA HIS A 98 20.25 18.95 -6.41
C HIS A 98 18.90 18.25 -6.59
N HIS A 99 18.93 16.91 -6.67
CA HIS A 99 17.78 16.03 -6.46
C HIS A 99 18.08 15.23 -5.20
N HIS A 100 17.29 15.39 -4.15
CA HIS A 100 17.61 14.80 -2.86
C HIS A 100 16.73 13.59 -2.55
N ALA A 101 15.43 13.76 -2.60
CA ALA A 101 14.45 12.72 -2.32
C ALA A 101 13.21 12.87 -3.19
N VAL A 102 12.49 11.78 -3.37
CA VAL A 102 11.18 11.73 -4.00
C VAL A 102 10.21 10.95 -3.13
N ILE A 103 9.00 11.47 -2.99
CA ILE A 103 7.89 10.73 -2.40
C ILE A 103 6.93 10.41 -3.55
N ALA A 104 6.53 9.15 -3.65
CA ALA A 104 5.63 8.71 -4.70
C ALA A 104 4.63 7.66 -4.19
N LEU A 105 3.51 7.54 -4.90
CA LEU A 105 2.46 6.58 -4.60
C LEU A 105 2.83 5.22 -5.21
N PHE A 106 3.00 4.19 -4.36
CA PHE A 106 3.27 2.81 -4.77
C PHE A 106 2.23 1.88 -4.15
N ASN A 107 1.50 1.14 -4.98
CA ASN A 107 0.47 0.20 -4.50
C ASN A 107 -0.47 0.83 -3.47
N ASN A 108 -0.95 2.03 -3.73
CA ASN A 108 -1.84 2.79 -2.88
C ASN A 108 -1.26 3.26 -1.53
N LEU A 109 0.06 3.18 -1.36
CA LEU A 109 0.80 3.67 -0.20
C LEU A 109 1.87 4.66 -0.66
N TYR A 110 2.05 5.75 0.06
CA TYR A 110 3.14 6.67 -0.21
C TYR A 110 4.45 6.13 0.35
N ALA A 111 5.50 6.28 -0.42
CA ALA A 111 6.84 5.91 0.00
C ALA A 111 7.85 6.98 -0.42
N ILE A 112 8.84 7.21 0.42
CA ILE A 112 9.97 8.09 0.16
C ILE A 112 11.18 7.27 -0.27
N GLU A 113 11.97 7.82 -1.21
CA GLU A 113 13.22 7.25 -1.70
C GLU A 113 14.28 8.35 -1.76
N ASP A 114 15.47 8.05 -1.23
CA ASP A 114 16.65 8.92 -1.34
C ASP A 114 17.29 8.75 -2.73
N LEU A 115 17.49 9.83 -3.45
CA LEU A 115 18.03 9.83 -4.82
C LEU A 115 19.57 9.83 -4.87
N GLY A 116 20.22 9.24 -3.87
CA GLY A 116 21.67 9.22 -3.76
C GLY A 116 22.22 10.51 -3.16
N SER A 117 21.50 11.11 -2.25
CA SER A 117 21.88 12.36 -1.61
C SER A 117 23.19 12.27 -0.82
N VAL A 118 23.89 13.39 -0.66
CA VAL A 118 25.14 13.47 0.09
C VAL A 118 24.91 13.30 1.60
N ASN A 119 23.88 13.98 2.13
CA ASN A 119 23.61 14.01 3.57
C ASN A 119 22.48 13.06 4.01
N LYS A 120 21.97 12.23 3.11
CA LYS A 120 20.91 11.27 3.35
C LYS A 120 19.56 11.93 3.69
N THR A 121 18.52 11.15 3.44
CA THR A 121 17.15 11.43 3.88
C THR A 121 16.87 10.66 5.16
N TYR A 122 16.15 11.27 6.09
CA TYR A 122 15.77 10.63 7.36
C TYR A 122 14.27 10.60 7.50
N VAL A 123 13.74 9.52 8.06
CA VAL A 123 12.35 9.40 8.49
C VAL A 123 12.35 9.08 9.98
N ASN A 124 11.69 9.92 10.79
CA ASN A 124 11.65 9.79 12.24
C ASN A 124 13.06 9.70 12.88
N ASN A 125 14.00 10.50 12.38
CA ASN A 125 15.41 10.56 12.78
C ASN A 125 16.26 9.31 12.40
N GLU A 126 15.71 8.37 11.63
CA GLU A 126 16.44 7.22 11.11
C GLU A 126 16.77 7.42 9.62
N PRO A 127 18.04 7.21 9.19
CA PRO A 127 18.41 7.36 7.80
C PRO A 127 17.80 6.23 6.98
N ILE A 128 17.15 6.57 5.86
CA ILE A 128 16.61 5.55 4.97
C ILE A 128 17.73 4.95 4.09
N THR A 129 17.65 3.63 3.86
CA THR A 129 18.61 2.90 3.03
C THR A 129 18.04 2.44 1.69
N GLY A 130 16.81 2.80 1.41
CA GLY A 130 16.05 2.45 0.22
C GLY A 130 14.68 3.08 0.30
N ARG A 131 13.69 2.44 -0.33
CA ARG A 131 12.31 2.91 -0.27
C ARG A 131 11.71 2.65 1.11
N GLN A 132 11.16 3.70 1.72
CA GLN A 132 10.51 3.68 3.03
C GLN A 132 9.05 4.10 2.88
N TYR A 133 8.09 3.25 3.30
CA TYR A 133 6.68 3.61 3.34
C TYR A 133 6.40 4.61 4.46
N LEU A 134 5.53 5.58 4.16
CA LEU A 134 5.18 6.69 5.05
C LEU A 134 3.81 6.47 5.70
N GLN A 135 3.69 6.94 6.94
CA GLN A 135 2.44 7.02 7.69
C GLN A 135 2.15 8.47 8.05
N SER A 136 0.88 8.83 8.21
CA SER A 136 0.51 10.17 8.70
C SER A 136 1.18 10.46 10.03
N GLY A 137 1.81 11.63 10.13
CA GLY A 137 2.60 12.07 11.27
C GLY A 137 4.10 11.74 11.18
N ASP A 138 4.56 11.02 10.14
CA ASP A 138 5.99 10.78 9.95
C ASP A 138 6.74 12.09 9.70
N LEU A 139 7.89 12.24 10.36
CA LEU A 139 8.79 13.37 10.19
C LEU A 139 9.89 13.01 9.18
N ILE A 140 9.98 13.80 8.13
CA ILE A 140 10.94 13.62 7.03
C ILE A 140 11.96 14.75 7.09
N SER A 141 13.25 14.42 7.21
CA SER A 141 14.31 15.42 7.20
C SER A 141 15.18 15.30 5.94
N VAL A 142 15.34 16.42 5.24
CA VAL A 142 16.11 16.58 4.00
C VAL A 142 17.01 17.81 4.16
N GLY A 143 18.32 17.59 4.31
CA GLY A 143 19.24 18.68 4.67
C GLY A 143 18.88 19.29 6.01
N SER A 144 18.63 20.60 6.06
CA SER A 144 18.14 21.31 7.26
C SER A 144 16.62 21.45 7.31
N ALA A 145 15.89 20.97 6.30
CA ALA A 145 14.44 21.04 6.27
C ALA A 145 13.82 19.80 6.92
N THR A 146 12.76 20.02 7.70
CA THR A 146 11.92 18.96 8.31
C THR A 146 10.48 19.14 7.88
N PHE A 147 9.89 18.06 7.40
CA PHE A 147 8.51 17.99 6.94
C PHE A 147 7.71 17.01 7.77
N GLU A 148 6.46 17.30 7.97
CA GLU A 148 5.47 16.34 8.48
C GLU A 148 4.64 15.81 7.30
N PHE A 149 4.57 14.49 7.18
CA PHE A 149 3.73 13.83 6.18
C PHE A 149 2.31 13.65 6.73
N GLY A 150 1.31 14.02 5.93
CA GLY A 150 -0.11 13.84 6.21
C GLY A 150 -0.85 13.22 5.04
N ARG A 151 -1.83 12.41 5.37
CA ARG A 151 -2.76 11.81 4.42
C ARG A 151 -4.13 11.62 5.05
#